data_491f8ad1d751288a342acd649e259efa
#
_entry.id   491f8ad1d751288a342acd649e259efa
#
_cell.length_a   1.000
_cell.length_b   1.000
_cell.length_c   1.000
_cell.angle_alpha   90.00
_cell.angle_beta   90.00
_cell.angle_gamma   90.00
#
_symmetry.space_group_name_H-M   'P 1'
#
loop_
_entity.id
_entity.type
_entity.pdbx_description
1 polymer ?
#
loop_
_entity_poly.entity_id
_entity_poly.type
_entity_poly.pdbx_seq_one_letter_code
_entity_poly.pdbx_strand_id
1 'polypeptide(L)'
;MLLREHIQCKWHLTPGSYGYRQLVDPDFINAEKKSLLQRAHSAHLTHGASGDPVQFTLLTNWQPDRNDPLRAIMGTRSGAIRVERLFDTKTDNSKTGAVRKEWREHLSLDDEALRQFAGMLAFRAANDSLDDYRDQLDTLFGLVGLRRIATHESAFPYDDVVYKWLGQGRLEFDRASFRRVCEDEGLFTHGGAPRPVLYGVKSFNHPVDRLEDRCTRVLDFVPDFDERYIRDEAEWSNTLYPSLKRFLLQAAQESDRPRLVLDAHATLAFAAGSVLNTKIGRVIELEQRSPARQVWAADDANWDPAWPKFELTEIVIDATRPEIAVAVSATHDIAADAKSYIEDSLPIVGRLLVFRPSGGSGPTSVVNGRHAFQLAVSLASQVKANGSAASGETTHLFVAAPNALTFYLGQHQLLMGRVCFYEFDFDGAQGRSYKSSLTLPVA
;
A
#
# COMPACT_ATOMS: atom_id res chain seq x y z
N MET A 1 27.29 -15.45 23.09
CA MET A 1 27.59 -14.36 22.15
C MET A 1 26.49 -14.39 21.10
N LEU A 2 25.66 -13.38 20.99
CA LEU A 2 24.56 -13.32 20.03
C LEU A 2 25.09 -12.79 18.69
N LEU A 3 24.80 -13.49 17.59
CA LEU A 3 25.12 -13.02 16.25
C LEU A 3 24.12 -11.93 15.85
N ARG A 4 24.61 -10.75 15.48
CA ARG A 4 23.79 -9.69 14.88
C ARG A 4 23.77 -9.89 13.36
N GLU A 5 22.59 -10.12 12.81
CA GLU A 5 22.42 -10.30 11.37
C GLU A 5 21.68 -9.10 10.75
N HIS A 6 22.28 -8.50 9.72
CA HIS A 6 21.68 -7.47 8.89
C HIS A 6 21.25 -8.08 7.57
N ILE A 7 19.95 -8.12 7.30
CA ILE A 7 19.39 -8.78 6.12
C ILE A 7 18.93 -7.72 5.12
N GLN A 8 19.48 -7.75 3.91
CA GLN A 8 18.96 -7.02 2.76
C GLN A 8 18.11 -7.97 1.93
N CYS A 9 16.81 -7.74 1.89
CA CYS A 9 15.92 -8.51 1.03
C CYS A 9 15.85 -7.89 -0.37
N LYS A 10 15.96 -8.73 -1.40
CA LYS A 10 15.73 -8.34 -2.79
C LYS A 10 14.93 -9.43 -3.50
N TRP A 11 13.71 -9.06 -3.88
CA TRP A 11 12.83 -9.94 -4.63
C TRP A 11 12.73 -9.47 -6.08
N HIS A 12 12.98 -10.36 -7.03
CA HIS A 12 12.90 -10.09 -8.46
C HIS A 12 11.61 -10.68 -9.02
N LEU A 13 10.93 -9.95 -9.92
CA LEU A 13 9.67 -10.37 -10.53
C LEU A 13 9.88 -11.48 -11.58
N THR A 14 11.07 -11.52 -12.20
CA THR A 14 11.42 -12.51 -13.21
C THR A 14 12.48 -13.46 -12.66
N PRO A 15 12.41 -14.78 -13.00
CA PRO A 15 13.48 -15.71 -12.68
C PRO A 15 14.82 -15.27 -13.27
N GLY A 16 15.89 -15.46 -12.50
CA GLY A 16 17.23 -15.08 -12.94
C GLY A 16 18.34 -15.63 -12.06
N SER A 17 19.56 -15.26 -12.39
CA SER A 17 20.75 -15.58 -11.62
C SER A 17 21.64 -14.35 -11.47
N TYR A 18 22.55 -14.38 -10.51
CA TYR A 18 23.51 -13.31 -10.29
C TYR A 18 24.91 -13.88 -10.03
N GLY A 19 25.91 -13.04 -10.26
CA GLY A 19 27.30 -13.35 -9.96
C GLY A 19 27.96 -12.25 -9.12
N TYR A 20 29.26 -12.38 -8.93
CA TYR A 20 30.01 -11.44 -8.08
C TYR A 20 29.99 -10.00 -8.62
N ARG A 21 29.83 -9.80 -9.93
CA ARG A 21 29.77 -8.46 -10.56
C ARG A 21 28.49 -7.71 -10.28
N GLN A 22 27.36 -8.42 -10.22
CA GLN A 22 26.09 -7.79 -9.84
C GLN A 22 26.15 -7.24 -8.40
N LEU A 23 26.91 -7.84 -7.51
CA LEU A 23 27.02 -7.37 -6.12
C LEU A 23 27.72 -6.02 -5.98
N VAL A 24 28.51 -5.61 -6.99
CA VAL A 24 29.15 -4.29 -7.06
C VAL A 24 28.33 -3.27 -7.88
N ASP A 25 27.26 -3.71 -8.53
CA ASP A 25 26.37 -2.88 -9.31
C ASP A 25 25.20 -2.36 -8.44
N PRO A 26 25.00 -1.03 -8.32
CA PRO A 26 23.85 -0.47 -7.62
C PRO A 26 22.51 -0.91 -8.19
N ASP A 27 22.40 -1.10 -9.50
CA ASP A 27 21.15 -1.47 -10.16
C ASP A 27 20.65 -2.85 -9.73
N PHE A 28 21.53 -3.73 -9.31
CA PHE A 28 21.16 -5.05 -8.81
C PHE A 28 20.19 -5.00 -7.62
N ILE A 29 20.30 -3.99 -6.79
CA ILE A 29 19.40 -3.77 -5.65
C ILE A 29 18.46 -2.56 -5.84
N ASN A 30 18.30 -2.07 -7.08
CA ASN A 30 17.54 -0.87 -7.43
C ASN A 30 17.98 0.36 -6.59
N ALA A 31 19.28 0.57 -6.48
CA ALA A 31 19.85 1.68 -5.74
C ALA A 31 20.49 2.70 -6.69
N GLU A 32 20.32 4.00 -6.42
CA GLU A 32 20.87 5.06 -7.27
C GLU A 32 22.37 5.27 -7.14
N LYS A 33 22.95 4.99 -5.96
CA LYS A 33 24.33 5.44 -5.66
C LYS A 33 25.25 4.38 -5.11
N LYS A 34 24.77 3.46 -4.30
CA LYS A 34 25.61 2.50 -3.58
C LYS A 34 25.20 1.07 -3.89
N SER A 35 26.17 0.25 -4.30
CA SER A 35 25.99 -1.18 -4.48
C SER A 35 25.67 -1.89 -3.16
N LEU A 36 25.24 -3.17 -3.27
CA LEU A 36 25.04 -4.03 -2.10
C LEU A 36 26.28 -4.09 -1.20
N LEU A 37 27.46 -4.32 -1.79
CA LEU A 37 28.70 -4.42 -1.01
C LEU A 37 29.07 -3.10 -0.34
N GLN A 38 28.87 -1.97 -1.00
CA GLN A 38 29.12 -0.65 -0.40
C GLN A 38 28.16 -0.35 0.76
N ARG A 39 26.92 -0.79 0.67
CA ARG A 39 25.95 -0.65 1.78
C ARG A 39 26.36 -1.52 2.96
N ALA A 40 26.67 -2.78 2.72
CA ALA A 40 27.15 -3.69 3.76
C ALA A 40 28.43 -3.18 4.43
N HIS A 41 29.38 -2.68 3.64
CA HIS A 41 30.62 -2.11 4.16
C HIS A 41 30.37 -0.82 4.97
N SER A 42 29.50 0.08 4.49
CA SER A 42 29.11 1.27 5.25
C SER A 42 28.48 0.91 6.59
N ALA A 43 27.61 -0.11 6.61
CA ALA A 43 26.98 -0.60 7.84
C ALA A 43 28.02 -1.25 8.78
N HIS A 44 28.99 -1.99 8.23
CA HIS A 44 30.11 -2.54 9.02
C HIS A 44 30.91 -1.44 9.73
N LEU A 45 31.25 -0.36 9.03
CA LEU A 45 31.98 0.78 9.63
C LEU A 45 31.17 1.47 10.74
N THR A 46 29.84 1.50 10.60
CA THR A 46 28.97 2.14 11.60
C THR A 46 28.74 1.26 12.82
N HIS A 47 28.62 -0.06 12.66
CA HIS A 47 28.24 -0.99 13.73
C HIS A 47 29.37 -1.87 14.23
N GLY A 48 30.49 -1.94 13.54
CA GLY A 48 31.64 -2.80 13.89
C GLY A 48 32.38 -2.40 15.17
N ALA A 49 32.11 -1.21 15.70
CA ALA A 49 32.74 -0.72 16.93
C ALA A 49 32.23 -1.43 18.21
N SER A 50 31.14 -2.20 18.16
CA SER A 50 30.51 -2.82 19.33
C SER A 50 31.11 -4.17 19.75
N GLY A 51 32.03 -4.74 18.98
CA GLY A 51 32.71 -6.01 19.31
C GLY A 51 31.86 -7.28 19.18
N ASP A 52 30.57 -7.16 18.84
CA ASP A 52 29.70 -8.31 18.58
C ASP A 52 29.92 -8.88 17.18
N PRO A 53 29.80 -10.20 16.97
CA PRO A 53 29.87 -10.78 15.63
C PRO A 53 28.70 -10.30 14.79
N VAL A 54 29.00 -9.74 13.62
CA VAL A 54 28.03 -9.19 12.67
C VAL A 54 28.05 -10.00 11.39
N GLN A 55 26.88 -10.27 10.81
CA GLN A 55 26.73 -10.88 9.50
C GLN A 55 25.83 -9.99 8.62
N PHE A 56 26.22 -9.79 7.37
CA PHE A 56 25.45 -9.10 6.34
C PHE A 56 24.94 -10.10 5.33
N THR A 57 23.63 -10.30 5.30
CA THR A 57 22.99 -11.31 4.46
C THR A 57 22.18 -10.66 3.35
N LEU A 58 22.44 -11.05 2.09
CA LEU A 58 21.48 -10.86 1.01
C LEU A 58 20.52 -12.03 1.00
N LEU A 59 19.23 -11.77 1.07
CA LEU A 59 18.16 -12.73 0.85
C LEU A 59 17.44 -12.39 -0.46
N THR A 60 17.49 -13.30 -1.45
CA THR A 60 16.90 -13.06 -2.78
C THR A 60 16.31 -14.34 -3.36
N ASN A 61 15.31 -14.21 -4.26
CA ASN A 61 14.78 -15.35 -5.02
C ASN A 61 15.62 -15.71 -6.27
N TRP A 62 16.68 -14.96 -6.57
CA TRP A 62 17.64 -15.35 -7.60
C TRP A 62 18.72 -16.26 -7.03
N GLN A 63 19.20 -17.18 -7.86
CA GLN A 63 20.29 -18.09 -7.53
C GLN A 63 21.63 -17.52 -7.99
N PRO A 64 22.74 -17.80 -7.27
CA PRO A 64 24.07 -17.56 -7.82
C PRO A 64 24.25 -18.38 -9.10
N ASP A 65 24.74 -17.74 -10.17
CA ASP A 65 24.99 -18.41 -11.44
C ASP A 65 25.90 -19.63 -11.25
N ARG A 66 25.56 -20.74 -11.92
CA ARG A 66 26.28 -22.01 -11.78
C ARG A 66 27.72 -21.92 -12.22
N ASN A 67 28.03 -21.05 -13.19
CA ASN A 67 29.35 -20.87 -13.78
C ASN A 67 30.11 -19.69 -13.17
N ASP A 68 29.48 -18.90 -12.32
CA ASP A 68 30.12 -17.74 -11.69
C ASP A 68 31.04 -18.16 -10.54
N PRO A 69 32.23 -17.55 -10.43
CA PRO A 69 33.18 -17.82 -9.35
C PRO A 69 32.62 -17.62 -7.95
N LEU A 70 31.61 -16.75 -7.77
CA LEU A 70 30.95 -16.51 -6.50
C LEU A 70 30.49 -17.83 -5.86
N ARG A 71 29.92 -18.74 -6.66
CA ARG A 71 29.40 -20.00 -6.16
C ARG A 71 30.49 -20.91 -5.54
N ALA A 72 31.69 -20.84 -6.06
CA ALA A 72 32.81 -21.64 -5.55
C ALA A 72 33.30 -21.19 -4.16
N ILE A 73 33.07 -19.91 -3.83
CA ILE A 73 33.47 -19.31 -2.55
C ILE A 73 32.35 -19.25 -1.53
N MET A 74 31.12 -19.64 -1.89
CA MET A 74 29.97 -19.67 -0.98
C MET A 74 29.84 -21.00 -0.25
N GLY A 75 29.34 -20.93 0.98
CA GLY A 75 28.91 -22.08 1.75
C GLY A 75 27.57 -22.62 1.27
N THR A 76 27.47 -23.93 1.05
CA THR A 76 26.28 -24.57 0.47
C THR A 76 25.03 -24.50 1.33
N ARG A 77 25.16 -24.40 2.65
CA ARG A 77 24.03 -24.32 3.59
C ARG A 77 23.74 -22.90 4.07
N SER A 78 24.79 -22.18 4.46
CA SER A 78 24.66 -20.85 5.07
C SER A 78 24.66 -19.71 4.05
N GLY A 79 25.16 -19.95 2.83
CA GLY A 79 25.46 -18.89 1.87
C GLY A 79 26.62 -17.98 2.28
N ALA A 80 27.24 -18.23 3.44
CA ALA A 80 28.37 -17.43 3.93
C ALA A 80 29.58 -17.56 3.02
N ILE A 81 30.35 -16.47 2.86
CA ILE A 81 31.58 -16.50 2.08
C ILE A 81 32.65 -17.27 2.84
N ARG A 82 33.24 -18.24 2.14
CA ARG A 82 34.40 -19.01 2.62
C ARG A 82 35.66 -18.23 2.31
N VAL A 83 36.13 -17.50 3.29
CA VAL A 83 37.31 -16.63 3.14
C VAL A 83 38.55 -17.40 2.66
N GLU A 84 38.72 -18.61 3.14
CA GLU A 84 39.84 -19.48 2.71
C GLU A 84 39.81 -19.77 1.22
N ARG A 85 38.59 -19.90 0.63
CA ARG A 85 38.41 -20.13 -0.81
C ARG A 85 38.60 -18.85 -1.63
N LEU A 86 38.18 -17.70 -1.09
CA LEU A 86 38.41 -16.41 -1.75
C LEU A 86 39.90 -16.07 -1.85
N PHE A 87 40.69 -16.53 -0.88
CA PHE A 87 42.11 -16.24 -0.76
C PHE A 87 43.03 -17.48 -0.98
N ASP A 88 42.51 -18.53 -1.62
CA ASP A 88 43.28 -19.77 -1.86
C ASP A 88 44.38 -19.60 -2.92
N THR A 89 44.30 -18.58 -3.74
CA THR A 89 45.25 -18.28 -4.80
C THR A 89 46.07 -17.01 -4.50
N LYS A 90 47.35 -17.03 -4.89
CA LYS A 90 48.27 -15.90 -4.69
C LYS A 90 48.09 -14.77 -5.72
N THR A 91 47.42 -15.04 -6.84
CA THR A 91 47.32 -14.09 -7.95
C THR A 91 45.85 -13.75 -8.25
N ASP A 92 45.62 -12.54 -8.75
CA ASP A 92 44.31 -12.06 -9.17
C ASP A 92 43.84 -12.61 -10.53
N ASN A 93 44.67 -13.40 -11.19
CA ASN A 93 44.36 -14.00 -12.51
C ASN A 93 43.53 -15.29 -12.43
N SER A 94 43.34 -15.84 -11.25
CA SER A 94 42.44 -17.00 -11.06
C SER A 94 40.97 -16.55 -11.01
N LYS A 95 40.03 -17.51 -11.12
CA LYS A 95 38.61 -17.23 -11.04
C LYS A 95 38.21 -16.58 -9.70
N THR A 96 38.75 -17.10 -8.59
CA THR A 96 38.51 -16.53 -7.24
C THR A 96 39.30 -15.25 -7.03
N GLY A 97 40.51 -15.13 -7.62
CA GLY A 97 41.30 -13.91 -7.64
C GLY A 97 40.58 -12.74 -8.34
N ALA A 98 39.85 -13.02 -9.41
CA ALA A 98 39.06 -12.01 -10.10
C ALA A 98 37.94 -11.42 -9.19
N VAL A 99 37.27 -12.26 -8.38
CA VAL A 99 36.27 -11.80 -7.38
C VAL A 99 36.94 -10.91 -6.33
N ARG A 100 38.10 -11.39 -5.80
CA ARG A 100 38.86 -10.64 -4.79
C ARG A 100 39.32 -9.28 -5.32
N LYS A 101 39.83 -9.22 -6.54
CA LYS A 101 40.27 -7.99 -7.19
C LYS A 101 39.12 -7.01 -7.35
N GLU A 102 38.01 -7.45 -7.94
CA GLU A 102 36.84 -6.63 -8.17
C GLU A 102 36.29 -6.02 -6.87
N TRP A 103 36.13 -6.86 -5.84
CA TRP A 103 35.58 -6.37 -4.57
C TRP A 103 36.54 -5.45 -3.82
N ARG A 104 37.84 -5.72 -3.88
CA ARG A 104 38.88 -4.89 -3.28
C ARG A 104 38.93 -3.51 -3.94
N GLU A 105 38.94 -3.45 -5.26
CA GLU A 105 38.98 -2.20 -6.01
C GLU A 105 37.66 -1.40 -5.80
N HIS A 106 36.52 -2.08 -5.85
CA HIS A 106 35.21 -1.44 -5.68
C HIS A 106 35.00 -0.81 -4.28
N LEU A 107 35.51 -1.48 -3.25
CA LEU A 107 35.40 -1.01 -1.86
C LEU A 107 36.61 -0.19 -1.41
N SER A 108 37.65 -0.06 -2.22
CA SER A 108 38.92 0.60 -1.87
C SER A 108 39.58 -0.01 -0.62
N LEU A 109 39.61 -1.35 -0.51
CA LEU A 109 40.15 -2.08 0.60
C LEU A 109 41.49 -2.73 0.24
N ASP A 110 42.32 -3.02 1.24
CA ASP A 110 43.42 -3.95 1.09
C ASP A 110 42.97 -5.40 1.31
N ASP A 111 43.87 -6.36 1.14
CA ASP A 111 43.55 -7.79 1.25
C ASP A 111 43.14 -8.19 2.67
N GLU A 112 43.70 -7.58 3.71
CA GLU A 112 43.35 -7.91 5.09
C GLU A 112 41.99 -7.37 5.48
N ALA A 113 41.70 -6.12 5.15
CA ALA A 113 40.38 -5.51 5.37
C ALA A 113 39.27 -6.23 4.57
N LEU A 114 39.55 -6.60 3.31
CA LEU A 114 38.62 -7.40 2.51
C LEU A 114 38.40 -8.79 3.11
N ARG A 115 39.46 -9.45 3.64
CA ARG A 115 39.34 -10.74 4.31
C ARG A 115 38.41 -10.70 5.50
N GLN A 116 38.53 -9.70 6.34
CA GLN A 116 37.68 -9.50 7.51
C GLN A 116 36.23 -9.21 7.07
N PHE A 117 36.04 -8.29 6.14
CA PHE A 117 34.71 -7.93 5.64
C PHE A 117 34.00 -9.08 4.92
N ALA A 118 34.70 -9.79 4.03
CA ALA A 118 34.12 -10.91 3.29
C ALA A 118 33.63 -12.04 4.21
N GLY A 119 34.31 -12.28 5.33
CA GLY A 119 33.90 -13.26 6.33
C GLY A 119 32.55 -12.95 7.00
N MET A 120 32.07 -11.72 6.89
CA MET A 120 30.78 -11.30 7.42
C MET A 120 29.64 -11.38 6.37
N LEU A 121 29.95 -11.70 5.11
CA LEU A 121 28.97 -11.75 4.03
C LEU A 121 28.31 -13.13 3.91
N ALA A 122 27.01 -13.14 3.68
CA ALA A 122 26.24 -14.31 3.31
C ALA A 122 25.24 -13.99 2.19
N PHE A 123 25.08 -14.92 1.25
CA PHE A 123 24.15 -14.79 0.13
C PHE A 123 23.21 -15.99 0.13
N ARG A 124 21.96 -15.76 0.51
CA ARG A 124 20.94 -16.81 0.63
C ARG A 124 19.92 -16.66 -0.47
N ALA A 125 19.60 -17.75 -1.14
CA ALA A 125 18.53 -17.79 -2.10
C ALA A 125 17.28 -18.40 -1.48
N ALA A 126 16.16 -17.69 -1.63
CA ALA A 126 14.83 -18.18 -1.29
C ALA A 126 14.33 -19.06 -2.46
N ASN A 127 14.17 -20.34 -2.24
CA ASN A 127 13.79 -21.30 -3.29
C ASN A 127 12.31 -21.68 -3.23
N ASP A 128 11.68 -21.47 -2.07
CA ASP A 128 10.31 -21.87 -1.81
C ASP A 128 9.35 -20.77 -2.28
N SER A 129 8.13 -21.14 -2.57
CA SER A 129 7.06 -20.20 -2.85
C SER A 129 6.72 -19.39 -1.59
N LEU A 130 6.01 -18.28 -1.76
CA LEU A 130 5.52 -17.50 -0.61
C LEU A 130 4.60 -18.36 0.28
N ASP A 131 3.82 -19.24 -0.31
CA ASP A 131 2.92 -20.13 0.42
C ASP A 131 3.68 -21.21 1.20
N ASP A 132 4.76 -21.77 0.63
CA ASP A 132 5.64 -22.70 1.36
C ASP A 132 6.28 -22.02 2.59
N TYR A 133 6.69 -20.75 2.46
CA TYR A 133 7.20 -19.97 3.60
C TYR A 133 6.13 -19.70 4.65
N ARG A 134 4.91 -19.40 4.25
CA ARG A 134 3.77 -19.22 5.16
C ARG A 134 3.48 -20.50 5.95
N ASP A 135 3.49 -21.64 5.29
CA ASP A 135 3.29 -22.96 5.94
C ASP A 135 4.40 -23.28 6.95
N GLN A 136 5.65 -23.00 6.59
CA GLN A 136 6.79 -23.17 7.51
C GLN A 136 6.67 -22.23 8.71
N LEU A 137 6.35 -20.96 8.49
CA LEU A 137 6.14 -19.96 9.55
C LEU A 137 4.97 -20.35 10.43
N ASP A 138 3.86 -20.83 9.86
CA ASP A 138 2.69 -21.26 10.63
C ASP A 138 3.04 -22.39 11.60
N THR A 139 3.87 -23.34 11.16
CA THR A 139 4.38 -24.39 12.03
C THR A 139 5.21 -23.83 13.17
N LEU A 140 6.13 -22.88 12.89
CA LEU A 140 6.96 -22.23 13.89
C LEU A 140 6.13 -21.39 14.87
N PHE A 141 5.12 -20.68 14.40
CA PHE A 141 4.21 -19.91 15.23
C PHE A 141 3.50 -20.78 16.27
N GLY A 142 3.04 -21.96 15.86
CA GLY A 142 2.45 -22.93 16.80
C GLY A 142 3.41 -23.34 17.92
N LEU A 143 4.70 -23.49 17.63
CA LEU A 143 5.73 -23.84 18.61
C LEU A 143 6.00 -22.77 19.66
N VAL A 144 5.82 -21.49 19.29
CA VAL A 144 6.07 -20.34 20.18
C VAL A 144 4.80 -19.76 20.81
N GLY A 145 3.66 -20.44 20.62
CA GLY A 145 2.37 -20.04 21.20
C GLY A 145 1.65 -18.93 20.43
N LEU A 146 2.10 -18.60 19.22
CA LEU A 146 1.36 -17.75 18.31
C LEU A 146 0.27 -18.56 17.58
N ARG A 147 -0.77 -17.87 17.14
CA ARG A 147 -1.93 -18.49 16.52
C ARG A 147 -1.59 -19.01 15.12
N ARG A 148 -1.84 -20.29 14.90
CA ARG A 148 -1.73 -20.93 13.59
C ARG A 148 -2.87 -20.48 12.68
N ILE A 149 -2.58 -20.45 11.38
CA ILE A 149 -3.53 -20.10 10.35
C ILE A 149 -4.04 -21.40 9.71
N ALA A 150 -5.34 -21.61 9.73
CA ALA A 150 -5.90 -22.80 9.10
C ALA A 150 -5.68 -22.74 7.57
N THR A 151 -5.34 -23.87 6.95
CA THR A 151 -5.02 -23.98 5.52
C THR A 151 -6.17 -23.57 4.59
N HIS A 152 -7.41 -23.54 5.08
CA HIS A 152 -8.56 -23.03 4.32
C HIS A 152 -8.78 -21.53 4.47
N GLU A 153 -8.01 -20.84 5.32
CA GLU A 153 -8.04 -19.37 5.43
C GLU A 153 -7.17 -18.77 4.33
N SER A 154 -7.77 -17.98 3.48
CA SER A 154 -7.07 -17.29 2.36
C SER A 154 -6.16 -16.15 2.80
N ALA A 155 -6.31 -15.65 4.05
CA ALA A 155 -5.55 -14.54 4.58
C ALA A 155 -4.43 -15.01 5.52
N PHE A 156 -3.23 -14.44 5.35
CA PHE A 156 -2.11 -14.62 6.28
C PHE A 156 -1.85 -13.32 7.06
N PRO A 157 -2.57 -13.09 8.17
CA PRO A 157 -2.62 -11.79 8.87
C PRO A 157 -1.28 -11.33 9.44
N TYR A 158 -0.29 -12.19 9.55
CA TYR A 158 1.05 -11.80 9.98
C TYR A 158 1.73 -10.87 8.96
N ASP A 159 1.42 -11.02 7.66
CA ASP A 159 1.92 -10.10 6.63
C ASP A 159 1.40 -8.68 6.89
N ASP A 160 0.11 -8.53 7.16
CA ASP A 160 -0.53 -7.24 7.44
C ASP A 160 0.00 -6.60 8.72
N VAL A 161 0.24 -7.41 9.76
CA VAL A 161 0.80 -6.94 11.03
C VAL A 161 2.22 -6.38 10.84
N VAL A 162 3.07 -7.09 10.08
CA VAL A 162 4.43 -6.59 9.79
C VAL A 162 4.38 -5.28 9.01
N TYR A 163 3.53 -5.17 7.98
CA TYR A 163 3.37 -3.93 7.24
C TYR A 163 2.82 -2.79 8.11
N LYS A 164 1.89 -3.08 9.00
CA LYS A 164 1.36 -2.12 9.97
C LYS A 164 2.47 -1.58 10.89
N TRP A 165 3.31 -2.45 11.44
CA TRP A 165 4.42 -2.03 12.29
C TRP A 165 5.44 -1.17 11.55
N LEU A 166 5.81 -1.56 10.33
CA LEU A 166 6.66 -0.75 9.46
C LEU A 166 6.06 0.64 9.21
N GLY A 167 4.77 0.70 8.89
CA GLY A 167 4.06 1.95 8.66
C GLY A 167 3.93 2.83 9.90
N GLN A 168 3.94 2.23 11.12
CA GLN A 168 3.95 2.93 12.39
C GLN A 168 5.36 3.36 12.85
N GLY A 169 6.40 3.09 12.05
CA GLY A 169 7.79 3.34 12.42
C GLY A 169 8.29 2.44 13.56
N ARG A 170 7.59 1.35 13.86
CA ARG A 170 8.02 0.35 14.85
C ARG A 170 9.02 -0.59 14.20
N LEU A 171 10.28 -0.21 14.21
CA LEU A 171 11.37 -0.90 13.50
C LEU A 171 12.22 -1.78 14.42
N GLU A 172 12.14 -1.55 15.73
CA GLU A 172 12.96 -2.23 16.72
C GLU A 172 12.08 -2.84 17.82
N PHE A 173 12.37 -4.08 18.19
CA PHE A 173 11.68 -4.81 19.23
C PHE A 173 12.68 -5.53 20.13
N ASP A 174 12.56 -5.35 21.42
CA ASP A 174 13.07 -6.30 22.40
C ASP A 174 12.01 -7.37 22.69
N ARG A 175 12.36 -8.38 23.49
CA ARG A 175 11.46 -9.47 23.82
C ARG A 175 10.16 -9.01 24.49
N ALA A 176 10.23 -7.99 25.33
CA ALA A 176 9.08 -7.51 26.09
C ALA A 176 8.14 -6.66 25.22
N SER A 177 8.70 -5.75 24.43
CA SER A 177 7.94 -4.93 23.49
C SER A 177 7.34 -5.76 22.37
N PHE A 178 8.08 -6.74 21.83
CA PHE A 178 7.54 -7.66 20.83
C PHE A 178 6.37 -8.47 21.38
N ARG A 179 6.50 -9.02 22.60
CA ARG A 179 5.42 -9.75 23.25
C ARG A 179 4.16 -8.89 23.41
N ARG A 180 4.32 -7.66 23.92
CA ARG A 180 3.21 -6.72 24.10
C ARG A 180 2.50 -6.42 22.79
N VAL A 181 3.25 -6.15 21.73
CA VAL A 181 2.68 -5.90 20.42
C VAL A 181 1.93 -7.12 19.87
N CYS A 182 2.45 -8.34 20.09
CA CYS A 182 1.73 -9.57 19.74
C CYS A 182 0.44 -9.76 20.55
N GLU A 183 0.43 -9.33 21.82
CA GLU A 183 -0.77 -9.31 22.67
C GLU A 183 -1.80 -8.30 22.15
N ASP A 184 -1.37 -7.08 21.86
CA ASP A 184 -2.21 -6.00 21.32
C ASP A 184 -2.83 -6.36 19.97
N GLU A 185 -2.11 -7.10 19.12
CA GLU A 185 -2.58 -7.60 17.82
C GLU A 185 -3.37 -8.93 17.92
N GLY A 186 -3.54 -9.50 19.12
CA GLY A 186 -4.26 -10.75 19.33
C GLY A 186 -3.62 -11.97 18.65
N LEU A 187 -2.29 -12.01 18.56
CA LEU A 187 -1.56 -13.05 17.84
C LEU A 187 -1.33 -14.33 18.66
N PHE A 188 -1.59 -14.33 19.96
CA PHE A 188 -1.43 -15.53 20.79
C PHE A 188 -2.62 -16.47 20.71
N THR A 189 -2.37 -17.77 20.93
CA THR A 189 -3.39 -18.84 20.90
C THR A 189 -4.43 -18.73 22.01
N HIS A 190 -4.10 -18.05 23.12
CA HIS A 190 -4.98 -17.89 24.27
C HIS A 190 -5.21 -16.40 24.53
N GLY A 191 -6.48 -15.96 24.44
CA GLY A 191 -6.91 -14.61 24.85
C GLY A 191 -6.99 -13.54 23.76
N GLY A 192 -6.85 -13.87 22.49
CA GLY A 192 -7.03 -12.91 21.40
C GLY A 192 -8.51 -12.62 21.09
N ALA A 193 -8.85 -11.35 20.84
CA ALA A 193 -10.13 -11.00 20.24
C ALA A 193 -10.31 -11.73 18.89
N PRO A 194 -11.53 -12.10 18.51
CA PRO A 194 -11.78 -12.71 17.20
C PRO A 194 -11.26 -11.81 16.09
N ARG A 195 -10.63 -12.42 15.07
CA ARG A 195 -10.14 -11.66 13.92
C ARG A 195 -11.26 -10.83 13.31
N PRO A 196 -11.01 -9.58 12.96
CA PRO A 196 -11.96 -8.84 12.20
C PRO A 196 -12.19 -9.54 10.85
N VAL A 197 -13.44 -9.71 10.49
CA VAL A 197 -13.81 -10.21 9.16
C VAL A 197 -13.51 -9.10 8.16
N LEU A 198 -12.61 -9.36 7.21
CA LEU A 198 -12.24 -8.41 6.17
C LEU A 198 -13.06 -8.66 4.91
N TYR A 199 -13.59 -7.58 4.35
CA TYR A 199 -14.35 -7.59 3.11
C TYR A 199 -13.61 -6.77 2.06
N GLY A 200 -13.13 -7.42 1.00
CA GLY A 200 -12.41 -6.78 -0.09
C GLY A 200 -13.33 -6.38 -1.24
N VAL A 201 -13.11 -5.22 -1.82
CA VAL A 201 -13.68 -4.82 -3.11
C VAL A 201 -12.53 -4.41 -4.00
N LYS A 202 -12.38 -5.05 -5.16
CA LYS A 202 -11.32 -4.72 -6.10
C LYS A 202 -11.84 -4.45 -7.51
N SER A 203 -11.24 -3.49 -8.17
CA SER A 203 -11.35 -3.23 -9.60
C SER A 203 -9.99 -3.04 -10.26
N PHE A 204 -8.90 -3.35 -9.52
CA PHE A 204 -7.52 -3.37 -9.97
C PHE A 204 -6.86 -4.69 -9.57
N ASN A 205 -5.90 -5.14 -10.36
CA ASN A 205 -5.02 -6.23 -10.01
C ASN A 205 -3.74 -5.71 -9.39
N HIS A 206 -3.44 -6.19 -8.17
CA HIS A 206 -2.14 -6.00 -7.55
C HIS A 206 -1.43 -7.35 -7.45
N PRO A 207 -0.35 -7.58 -8.21
CA PRO A 207 0.32 -8.88 -8.25
C PRO A 207 0.91 -9.32 -6.90
N VAL A 208 1.28 -8.33 -6.05
CA VAL A 208 1.98 -8.57 -4.78
C VAL A 208 1.03 -8.52 -3.56
N ASP A 209 -0.12 -7.86 -3.67
CA ASP A 209 -1.07 -7.67 -2.57
C ASP A 209 -2.47 -8.10 -3.03
N ARG A 210 -2.65 -9.40 -3.15
CA ARG A 210 -3.92 -10.00 -3.56
C ARG A 210 -4.91 -9.96 -2.40
N LEU A 211 -6.10 -9.41 -2.63
CA LEU A 211 -7.14 -9.35 -1.59
C LEU A 211 -7.65 -10.72 -1.20
N GLU A 212 -7.62 -11.69 -2.11
CA GLU A 212 -8.03 -13.07 -1.86
C GLU A 212 -7.20 -13.74 -0.77
N ASP A 213 -5.93 -13.34 -0.63
CA ASP A 213 -5.00 -13.95 0.32
C ASP A 213 -5.23 -13.46 1.77
N ARG A 214 -5.97 -12.35 1.95
CA ARG A 214 -6.14 -11.71 3.26
C ARG A 214 -7.57 -11.31 3.63
N CYS A 215 -8.47 -11.19 2.67
CA CYS A 215 -9.87 -10.89 2.94
C CYS A 215 -10.69 -12.16 3.05
N THR A 216 -11.60 -12.19 4.00
CA THR A 216 -12.53 -13.33 4.19
C THR A 216 -13.46 -13.48 2.98
N ARG A 217 -13.83 -12.36 2.37
CA ARG A 217 -14.64 -12.31 1.15
C ARG A 217 -14.14 -11.20 0.25
N VAL A 218 -14.14 -11.43 -1.03
CA VAL A 218 -13.73 -10.47 -2.06
C VAL A 218 -14.82 -10.35 -3.12
N LEU A 219 -15.19 -9.11 -3.42
CA LEU A 219 -15.98 -8.76 -4.59
C LEU A 219 -15.03 -8.27 -5.67
N ASP A 220 -14.93 -9.07 -6.73
CA ASP A 220 -14.01 -8.85 -7.83
C ASP A 220 -14.72 -8.26 -9.04
N PHE A 221 -14.39 -7.01 -9.37
CA PHE A 221 -14.86 -6.31 -10.57
C PHE A 221 -13.77 -6.15 -11.64
N VAL A 222 -12.57 -6.69 -11.44
CA VAL A 222 -11.49 -6.60 -12.44
C VAL A 222 -11.94 -7.08 -13.83
N PRO A 223 -12.76 -8.16 -13.97
CA PRO A 223 -13.23 -8.59 -15.29
C PRO A 223 -14.09 -7.57 -16.06
N ASP A 224 -14.71 -6.62 -15.34
CA ASP A 224 -15.57 -5.59 -15.94
C ASP A 224 -14.76 -4.40 -16.50
N PHE A 225 -13.44 -4.40 -16.24
CA PHE A 225 -12.52 -3.36 -16.67
C PHE A 225 -11.49 -3.88 -17.67
N ASP A 226 -11.04 -3.00 -18.55
CA ASP A 226 -9.83 -3.14 -19.32
C ASP A 226 -8.79 -2.18 -18.74
N GLU A 227 -7.85 -2.74 -17.96
CA GLU A 227 -6.94 -1.98 -17.09
C GLU A 227 -7.70 -1.07 -16.11
N ARG A 228 -7.81 0.24 -16.44
CA ARG A 228 -8.54 1.24 -15.64
C ARG A 228 -9.85 1.69 -16.25
N TYR A 229 -10.21 1.17 -17.42
CA TYR A 229 -11.39 1.60 -18.16
C TYR A 229 -12.50 0.60 -18.04
N ILE A 230 -13.67 1.04 -17.63
CA ILE A 230 -14.86 0.19 -17.67
C ILE A 230 -15.17 -0.16 -19.13
N ARG A 231 -15.47 -1.43 -19.39
CA ARG A 231 -15.74 -1.93 -20.74
C ARG A 231 -17.06 -1.41 -21.31
N ASP A 232 -18.06 -1.30 -20.45
CA ASP A 232 -19.36 -0.72 -20.78
C ASP A 232 -19.82 0.22 -19.65
N GLU A 233 -20.06 1.49 -19.97
CA GLU A 233 -20.47 2.50 -19.02
C GLU A 233 -21.80 2.17 -18.32
N ALA A 234 -22.71 1.47 -19.00
CA ALA A 234 -23.97 1.07 -18.41
C ALA A 234 -23.80 0.08 -17.23
N GLU A 235 -22.66 -0.59 -17.16
CA GLU A 235 -22.38 -1.53 -16.08
C GLU A 235 -22.22 -0.87 -14.72
N TRP A 236 -21.83 0.40 -14.65
CA TRP A 236 -21.76 1.12 -13.38
C TRP A 236 -23.06 1.02 -12.60
N SER A 237 -24.20 1.22 -13.27
CA SER A 237 -25.53 1.21 -12.65
C SER A 237 -26.21 -0.15 -12.69
N ASN A 238 -25.99 -0.94 -13.76
CA ASN A 238 -26.73 -2.17 -14.00
C ASN A 238 -26.13 -3.38 -13.28
N THR A 239 -24.81 -3.43 -13.11
CA THR A 239 -24.10 -4.60 -12.58
C THR A 239 -23.27 -4.28 -11.34
N LEU A 240 -22.38 -3.28 -11.43
CA LEU A 240 -21.40 -3.00 -10.37
C LEU A 240 -22.10 -2.50 -9.11
N TYR A 241 -22.91 -1.47 -9.20
CA TYR A 241 -23.59 -0.90 -8.04
C TYR A 241 -24.55 -1.89 -7.34
N PRO A 242 -25.42 -2.63 -8.02
CA PRO A 242 -26.27 -3.64 -7.36
C PRO A 242 -25.48 -4.76 -6.69
N SER A 243 -24.39 -5.22 -7.30
CA SER A 243 -23.52 -6.25 -6.74
C SER A 243 -22.77 -5.74 -5.50
N LEU A 244 -22.21 -4.53 -5.58
CA LEU A 244 -21.57 -3.83 -4.46
C LEU A 244 -22.56 -3.65 -3.29
N LYS A 245 -23.75 -3.16 -3.58
CA LYS A 245 -24.81 -2.96 -2.57
C LYS A 245 -25.15 -4.24 -1.84
N ARG A 246 -25.35 -5.34 -2.56
CA ARG A 246 -25.67 -6.65 -1.96
C ARG A 246 -24.52 -7.13 -1.08
N PHE A 247 -23.30 -7.07 -1.56
CA PHE A 247 -22.10 -7.48 -0.83
C PHE A 247 -21.93 -6.69 0.48
N LEU A 248 -22.05 -5.37 0.43
CA LEU A 248 -21.83 -4.50 1.58
C LEU A 248 -22.96 -4.62 2.63
N LEU A 249 -24.21 -4.76 2.20
CA LEU A 249 -25.32 -4.98 3.13
C LEU A 249 -25.16 -6.32 3.86
N GLN A 250 -24.67 -7.35 3.18
CA GLN A 250 -24.35 -8.62 3.81
C GLN A 250 -23.21 -8.45 4.82
N ALA A 251 -22.13 -7.75 4.48
CA ALA A 251 -21.04 -7.46 5.41
C ALA A 251 -21.52 -6.72 6.67
N ALA A 252 -22.43 -5.75 6.52
CA ALA A 252 -23.01 -5.03 7.65
C ALA A 252 -23.96 -5.88 8.52
N GLN A 253 -24.54 -6.94 7.97
CA GLN A 253 -25.33 -7.90 8.74
C GLN A 253 -24.46 -8.89 9.54
N GLU A 254 -23.30 -9.26 8.99
CA GLU A 254 -22.40 -10.26 9.57
C GLU A 254 -21.48 -9.69 10.64
N SER A 255 -21.24 -8.38 10.65
CA SER A 255 -20.31 -7.72 11.58
C SER A 255 -20.89 -6.41 12.10
N ASP A 256 -20.72 -6.18 13.40
CA ASP A 256 -21.05 -4.89 14.02
C ASP A 256 -20.04 -3.81 13.65
N ARG A 257 -18.85 -4.21 13.27
CA ARG A 257 -17.72 -3.34 12.87
C ARG A 257 -17.03 -3.93 11.63
N PRO A 258 -17.69 -3.92 10.45
CA PRO A 258 -17.11 -4.50 9.24
C PRO A 258 -15.88 -3.71 8.80
N ARG A 259 -14.79 -4.44 8.47
CA ARG A 259 -13.58 -3.85 7.94
C ARG A 259 -13.53 -4.04 6.42
N LEU A 260 -13.45 -2.93 5.70
CA LEU A 260 -13.42 -2.91 4.24
C LEU A 260 -12.01 -2.62 3.72
N VAL A 261 -11.64 -3.30 2.66
CA VAL A 261 -10.46 -3.04 1.85
C VAL A 261 -10.93 -2.63 0.46
N LEU A 262 -10.77 -1.35 0.13
CA LEU A 262 -11.24 -0.77 -1.13
C LEU A 262 -10.06 -0.57 -2.08
N ASP A 263 -9.70 -1.62 -2.81
CA ASP A 263 -8.71 -1.58 -3.87
C ASP A 263 -9.40 -1.36 -5.22
N ALA A 264 -10.09 -0.24 -5.30
CA ALA A 264 -11.08 0.01 -6.33
C ALA A 264 -11.10 1.47 -6.76
N HIS A 265 -11.76 1.73 -7.90
CA HIS A 265 -12.04 3.06 -8.40
C HIS A 265 -12.72 3.93 -7.34
N ALA A 266 -12.47 5.23 -7.37
CA ALA A 266 -13.05 6.19 -6.43
C ALA A 266 -14.59 6.19 -6.47
N THR A 267 -15.18 5.96 -7.64
CA THR A 267 -16.61 5.74 -7.81
C THR A 267 -17.15 4.62 -6.92
N LEU A 268 -16.45 3.47 -6.87
CA LEU A 268 -16.87 2.33 -6.05
C LEU A 268 -16.70 2.64 -4.55
N ALA A 269 -15.67 3.39 -4.16
CA ALA A 269 -15.50 3.84 -2.79
C ALA A 269 -16.64 4.80 -2.37
N PHE A 270 -17.01 5.76 -3.22
CA PHE A 270 -18.14 6.65 -3.00
C PHE A 270 -19.47 5.90 -2.91
N ALA A 271 -19.71 4.99 -3.86
CA ALA A 271 -20.89 4.13 -3.87
C ALA A 271 -20.97 3.26 -2.61
N ALA A 272 -19.85 2.69 -2.16
CA ALA A 272 -19.79 1.92 -0.93
C ALA A 272 -20.21 2.76 0.29
N GLY A 273 -19.74 3.99 0.37
CA GLY A 273 -20.17 4.95 1.40
C GLY A 273 -21.67 5.26 1.35
N SER A 274 -22.24 5.44 0.15
CA SER A 274 -23.68 5.70 0.02
C SER A 274 -24.55 4.52 0.46
N VAL A 275 -24.09 3.30 0.23
CA VAL A 275 -24.73 2.06 0.72
C VAL A 275 -24.63 1.95 2.24
N LEU A 276 -23.42 2.12 2.77
CA LEU A 276 -23.11 2.03 4.20
C LEU A 276 -23.17 3.42 4.86
N ASN A 277 -24.25 4.16 4.60
CA ASN A 277 -24.43 5.50 5.14
C ASN A 277 -24.63 5.51 6.66
N THR A 278 -24.59 6.69 7.26
CA THR A 278 -24.65 6.87 8.72
C THR A 278 -25.93 6.32 9.38
N LYS A 279 -27.01 6.09 8.60
CA LYS A 279 -28.28 5.52 9.11
C LYS A 279 -28.19 4.02 9.40
N ILE A 280 -27.17 3.33 8.89
CA ILE A 280 -26.96 1.89 9.17
C ILE A 280 -26.60 1.65 10.64
N GLY A 281 -26.11 2.68 11.35
CA GLY A 281 -25.76 2.57 12.77
C GLY A 281 -24.55 1.68 13.04
N ARG A 282 -23.68 1.46 12.05
CA ARG A 282 -22.44 0.70 12.15
C ARG A 282 -21.22 1.61 11.98
N VAL A 283 -20.18 1.33 12.72
CA VAL A 283 -18.86 1.92 12.49
C VAL A 283 -18.13 1.07 11.46
N ILE A 284 -17.80 1.68 10.32
CA ILE A 284 -17.09 1.01 9.25
C ILE A 284 -15.59 1.30 9.39
N GLU A 285 -14.80 0.24 9.44
CA GLU A 285 -13.36 0.33 9.38
C GLU A 285 -12.89 0.23 7.93
N LEU A 286 -11.96 1.09 7.54
CA LEU A 286 -11.43 1.17 6.18
C LEU A 286 -9.94 0.95 6.22
N GLU A 287 -9.42 0.01 5.45
CA GLU A 287 -7.99 -0.11 5.30
C GLU A 287 -7.48 0.94 4.31
N GLN A 288 -6.61 1.82 4.81
CA GLN A 288 -5.93 2.84 4.01
C GLN A 288 -4.47 2.40 3.77
N ARG A 289 -4.03 2.38 2.50
CA ARG A 289 -2.71 1.88 2.12
C ARG A 289 -1.60 2.93 2.18
N SER A 290 -1.91 4.17 1.82
CA SER A 290 -0.91 5.23 1.65
C SER A 290 -1.11 6.34 2.70
N PRO A 291 -0.05 6.94 3.26
CA PRO A 291 1.38 6.66 3.04
C PRO A 291 1.86 5.36 3.70
N ALA A 292 1.06 4.80 4.61
CA ALA A 292 1.30 3.51 5.26
C ALA A 292 -0.02 2.79 5.45
N ARG A 293 0.01 1.45 5.47
CA ARG A 293 -1.20 0.67 5.70
C ARG A 293 -1.70 0.87 7.13
N GLN A 294 -2.90 1.40 7.26
CA GLN A 294 -3.56 1.71 8.52
C GLN A 294 -5.05 1.38 8.44
N VAL A 295 -5.66 1.13 9.56
CA VAL A 295 -7.12 1.01 9.67
C VAL A 295 -7.68 2.34 10.13
N TRP A 296 -8.51 2.93 9.30
CA TRP A 296 -9.19 4.18 9.56
C TRP A 296 -10.66 3.94 9.91
N ALA A 297 -11.14 4.63 10.95
CA ALA A 297 -12.54 4.61 11.35
C ALA A 297 -12.98 6.02 11.77
N ALA A 298 -14.27 6.29 11.70
CA ALA A 298 -14.81 7.60 12.11
C ALA A 298 -14.58 7.91 13.60
N ASP A 299 -14.18 6.92 14.40
CA ASP A 299 -13.90 6.98 15.84
C ASP A 299 -12.47 6.57 16.23
N ASP A 300 -11.53 6.52 15.26
CA ASP A 300 -10.17 6.03 15.48
C ASP A 300 -9.24 6.98 16.24
N ALA A 301 -9.63 8.22 16.43
CA ALA A 301 -8.88 9.24 17.15
C ALA A 301 -9.79 10.27 17.82
N ASN A 302 -9.25 10.99 18.79
CA ASN A 302 -9.89 12.19 19.30
C ASN A 302 -9.75 13.33 18.29
N TRP A 303 -10.75 14.21 18.27
CA TRP A 303 -10.69 15.41 17.44
C TRP A 303 -9.53 16.32 17.84
N ASP A 304 -8.77 16.78 16.84
CA ASP A 304 -7.71 17.77 17.02
C ASP A 304 -8.01 19.01 16.14
N PRO A 305 -8.17 20.18 16.74
CA PRO A 305 -8.45 21.42 16.01
C PRO A 305 -7.29 21.87 15.10
N ALA A 306 -6.08 21.33 15.29
CA ALA A 306 -4.91 21.61 14.47
C ALA A 306 -4.90 20.86 13.12
N TRP A 307 -5.78 19.88 12.94
CA TRP A 307 -5.86 19.18 11.65
C TRP A 307 -6.27 20.11 10.52
N PRO A 308 -5.73 19.92 9.30
CA PRO A 308 -6.11 20.69 8.12
C PRO A 308 -7.62 20.68 7.89
N LYS A 309 -8.19 21.84 7.55
CA LYS A 309 -9.61 21.96 7.19
C LYS A 309 -9.70 22.19 5.68
N PHE A 310 -10.84 21.83 5.10
CA PHE A 310 -11.09 22.25 3.72
C PHE A 310 -11.39 23.76 3.66
N GLU A 311 -10.67 24.42 2.78
CA GLU A 311 -10.94 25.78 2.31
C GLU A 311 -11.73 25.68 1.01
N LEU A 312 -12.83 26.40 0.94
CA LEU A 312 -13.70 26.47 -0.24
C LEU A 312 -13.33 27.66 -1.08
N THR A 313 -13.06 27.41 -2.37
CA THR A 313 -12.95 28.42 -3.41
C THR A 313 -14.05 28.20 -4.43
N GLU A 314 -14.86 29.23 -4.72
CA GLU A 314 -15.87 29.18 -5.76
C GLU A 314 -15.31 29.79 -7.06
N ILE A 315 -15.50 29.06 -8.16
CA ILE A 315 -15.20 29.54 -9.51
C ILE A 315 -16.51 29.62 -10.29
N VAL A 316 -16.91 30.83 -10.65
CA VAL A 316 -18.08 31.04 -11.49
C VAL A 316 -17.70 30.82 -12.94
N ILE A 317 -18.38 29.87 -13.61
CA ILE A 317 -18.20 29.57 -15.03
C ILE A 317 -19.27 30.32 -15.83
N ASP A 318 -20.53 30.15 -15.44
CA ASP A 318 -21.67 30.86 -16.02
C ASP A 318 -22.80 30.92 -14.97
N ALA A 319 -23.04 32.11 -14.42
CA ALA A 319 -24.02 32.32 -13.35
C ALA A 319 -25.47 31.99 -13.76
N THR A 320 -25.75 31.84 -15.04
CA THR A 320 -27.11 31.50 -15.54
C THR A 320 -27.39 30.02 -15.54
N ARG A 321 -26.38 29.18 -15.38
CA ARG A 321 -26.52 27.71 -15.38
C ARG A 321 -26.82 27.19 -13.98
N PRO A 322 -27.74 26.22 -13.84
CA PRO A 322 -28.24 25.82 -12.53
C PRO A 322 -27.35 24.84 -11.76
N GLU A 323 -26.61 23.95 -12.44
CA GLU A 323 -25.90 22.87 -11.78
C GLU A 323 -24.52 23.29 -11.24
N ILE A 324 -24.06 22.57 -10.23
CA ILE A 324 -22.77 22.80 -9.60
C ILE A 324 -21.84 21.62 -9.80
N ALA A 325 -20.56 21.92 -9.89
CA ALA A 325 -19.51 20.94 -9.80
C ALA A 325 -18.71 21.10 -8.49
N VAL A 326 -18.19 20.01 -8.00
CA VAL A 326 -17.38 19.93 -6.77
C VAL A 326 -16.06 19.24 -7.10
N ALA A 327 -14.94 19.93 -6.89
CA ALA A 327 -13.60 19.36 -7.00
C ALA A 327 -12.98 19.21 -5.62
N VAL A 328 -12.68 17.98 -5.23
CA VAL A 328 -12.03 17.64 -3.95
C VAL A 328 -10.55 17.38 -4.20
N SER A 329 -9.71 18.36 -3.90
CA SER A 329 -8.28 18.36 -4.13
C SER A 329 -7.49 17.98 -2.86
N ALA A 330 -7.70 16.77 -2.32
CA ALA A 330 -7.02 16.35 -1.09
C ALA A 330 -5.59 15.86 -1.37
N THR A 331 -5.40 14.91 -2.28
CA THR A 331 -4.07 14.34 -2.59
C THR A 331 -3.34 15.10 -3.70
N HIS A 332 -4.07 15.60 -4.68
CA HIS A 332 -3.58 16.41 -5.81
C HIS A 332 -4.51 17.57 -6.06
N ASP A 333 -4.01 18.68 -6.58
CA ASP A 333 -4.87 19.77 -7.04
C ASP A 333 -5.43 19.46 -8.43
N ILE A 334 -6.75 19.27 -8.48
CA ILE A 334 -7.47 18.91 -9.71
C ILE A 334 -8.36 20.05 -10.24
N ALA A 335 -8.27 21.23 -9.65
CA ALA A 335 -9.20 22.31 -9.98
C ALA A 335 -9.11 22.78 -11.45
N ALA A 336 -7.90 22.84 -12.00
CA ALA A 336 -7.70 23.24 -13.38
C ALA A 336 -8.25 22.20 -14.36
N ASP A 337 -7.97 20.92 -14.13
CA ASP A 337 -8.43 19.83 -14.98
C ASP A 337 -9.97 19.70 -14.94
N ALA A 338 -10.55 19.77 -13.73
CA ALA A 338 -12.00 19.76 -13.56
C ALA A 338 -12.66 20.96 -14.26
N LYS A 339 -12.08 22.16 -14.12
CA LYS A 339 -12.59 23.37 -14.77
C LYS A 339 -12.57 23.21 -16.30
N SER A 340 -11.45 22.77 -16.88
CA SER A 340 -11.35 22.55 -18.32
C SER A 340 -12.39 21.57 -18.82
N TYR A 341 -12.54 20.42 -18.12
CA TYR A 341 -13.55 19.43 -18.48
C TYR A 341 -14.99 19.99 -18.42
N ILE A 342 -15.30 20.80 -17.41
CA ILE A 342 -16.63 21.42 -17.26
C ILE A 342 -16.89 22.38 -18.41
N GLU A 343 -15.93 23.22 -18.76
CA GLU A 343 -16.05 24.20 -19.86
C GLU A 343 -16.29 23.50 -21.21
N ASP A 344 -15.61 22.37 -21.43
CA ASP A 344 -15.67 21.61 -22.70
C ASP A 344 -16.88 20.67 -22.79
N SER A 345 -17.29 20.04 -21.67
CA SER A 345 -18.17 18.87 -21.71
C SER A 345 -19.46 18.98 -20.87
N LEU A 346 -19.54 19.96 -19.96
CA LEU A 346 -20.70 20.10 -19.05
C LEU A 346 -21.39 21.48 -19.17
N PRO A 347 -22.08 21.74 -20.29
CA PRO A 347 -22.66 23.05 -20.55
C PRO A 347 -23.76 23.49 -19.58
N ILE A 348 -24.22 22.61 -18.69
CA ILE A 348 -25.27 22.90 -17.68
C ILE A 348 -24.67 23.38 -16.35
N VAL A 349 -23.35 23.18 -16.12
CA VAL A 349 -22.67 23.55 -14.88
C VAL A 349 -22.32 25.03 -14.89
N GLY A 350 -22.78 25.75 -13.87
CA GLY A 350 -22.57 27.19 -13.73
C GLY A 350 -21.47 27.56 -12.74
N ARG A 351 -21.18 26.72 -11.75
CA ARG A 351 -20.21 27.01 -10.69
C ARG A 351 -19.40 25.78 -10.35
N LEU A 352 -18.11 25.98 -10.06
CA LEU A 352 -17.21 24.95 -9.55
C LEU A 352 -16.80 25.31 -8.13
N LEU A 353 -17.12 24.45 -7.19
CA LEU A 353 -16.72 24.50 -5.78
C LEU A 353 -15.45 23.68 -5.59
N VAL A 354 -14.35 24.34 -5.28
CA VAL A 354 -13.05 23.68 -5.09
C VAL A 354 -12.73 23.60 -3.61
N PHE A 355 -12.54 22.38 -3.11
CA PHE A 355 -12.16 22.09 -1.73
C PHE A 355 -10.69 21.67 -1.66
N ARG A 356 -9.85 22.47 -0.98
CA ARG A 356 -8.43 22.18 -0.73
C ARG A 356 -8.15 22.15 0.77
N PRO A 357 -7.28 21.25 1.25
CA PRO A 357 -6.81 21.32 2.63
C PRO A 357 -6.04 22.62 2.89
N SER A 358 -6.19 23.22 4.05
CA SER A 358 -5.54 24.49 4.44
C SER A 358 -3.98 24.43 4.40
N GLY A 359 -3.41 23.24 4.47
CA GLY A 359 -1.96 23.00 4.28
C GLY A 359 -1.55 22.64 2.86
N GLY A 360 -2.48 22.70 1.89
CA GLY A 360 -2.27 22.25 0.50
C GLY A 360 -2.56 20.77 0.28
N SER A 361 -2.67 20.37 -0.99
CA SER A 361 -2.91 19.00 -1.41
C SER A 361 -1.65 18.16 -1.24
N GLY A 362 -1.80 16.92 -0.76
CA GLY A 362 -0.65 16.01 -0.60
C GLY A 362 -1.02 14.68 0.04
N PRO A 363 -0.09 13.71 0.08
CA PRO A 363 -0.35 12.37 0.60
C PRO A 363 -0.65 12.33 2.10
N THR A 364 -0.28 13.38 2.84
CA THR A 364 -0.48 13.51 4.29
C THR A 364 -1.56 14.53 4.67
N SER A 365 -2.29 15.08 3.71
CA SER A 365 -3.33 16.09 3.93
C SER A 365 -4.52 15.56 4.74
N VAL A 366 -4.72 14.26 4.74
CA VAL A 366 -5.71 13.54 5.55
C VAL A 366 -4.97 12.66 6.55
N VAL A 367 -5.17 12.88 7.84
CA VAL A 367 -4.33 12.35 8.91
C VAL A 367 -4.75 10.95 9.36
N ASN A 368 -6.06 10.72 9.50
CA ASN A 368 -6.66 9.47 10.00
C ASN A 368 -8.14 9.39 9.61
N GLY A 369 -8.84 8.35 10.03
CA GLY A 369 -10.26 8.14 9.68
C GLY A 369 -11.20 9.16 10.31
N ARG A 370 -10.94 9.58 11.56
CA ARG A 370 -11.72 10.64 12.22
C ARG A 370 -11.63 11.96 11.47
N HIS A 371 -10.41 12.33 11.03
CA HIS A 371 -10.19 13.53 10.23
C HIS A 371 -10.91 13.43 8.87
N ALA A 372 -10.74 12.30 8.15
CA ALA A 372 -11.43 12.06 6.88
C ALA A 372 -12.95 12.19 7.01
N PHE A 373 -13.54 11.60 8.05
CA PHE A 373 -14.96 11.70 8.33
C PHE A 373 -15.40 13.16 8.56
N GLN A 374 -14.67 13.93 9.35
CA GLN A 374 -14.99 15.34 9.62
C GLN A 374 -14.87 16.22 8.37
N LEU A 375 -13.86 15.98 7.54
CA LEU A 375 -13.71 16.65 6.24
C LEU A 375 -14.91 16.36 5.33
N ALA A 376 -15.38 15.12 5.29
CA ALA A 376 -16.55 14.72 4.50
C ALA A 376 -17.84 15.38 5.00
N VAL A 377 -18.07 15.42 6.32
CA VAL A 377 -19.21 16.11 6.94
C VAL A 377 -19.22 17.58 6.58
N SER A 378 -18.07 18.26 6.76
CA SER A 378 -17.93 19.69 6.47
C SER A 378 -18.19 19.99 5.00
N LEU A 379 -17.58 19.22 4.09
CA LEU A 379 -17.75 19.37 2.65
C LEU A 379 -19.19 19.17 2.23
N ALA A 380 -19.84 18.07 2.63
CA ALA A 380 -21.23 17.79 2.27
C ALA A 380 -22.20 18.88 2.78
N SER A 381 -21.93 19.42 3.97
CA SER A 381 -22.70 20.53 4.54
C SER A 381 -22.51 21.81 3.73
N GLN A 382 -21.31 22.12 3.28
CA GLN A 382 -21.04 23.30 2.44
C GLN A 382 -21.63 23.14 1.04
N VAL A 383 -21.57 21.95 0.43
CA VAL A 383 -22.21 21.64 -0.85
C VAL A 383 -23.72 21.86 -0.72
N LYS A 384 -24.35 21.36 0.34
CA LYS A 384 -25.79 21.60 0.61
C LYS A 384 -26.12 23.10 0.75
N ALA A 385 -25.26 23.85 1.43
CA ALA A 385 -25.50 25.29 1.65
C ALA A 385 -25.33 26.13 0.36
N ASN A 386 -24.47 25.68 -0.57
CA ASN A 386 -24.16 26.37 -1.81
C ASN A 386 -25.08 25.97 -2.98
N GLY A 387 -26.01 24.97 -2.73
CA GLY A 387 -26.59 24.86 -3.85
C GLY A 387 -27.81 24.09 -4.23
N SER A 388 -27.70 22.95 -4.69
CA SER A 388 -28.67 22.39 -5.61
C SER A 388 -29.51 21.24 -5.07
N ALA A 389 -29.27 20.78 -3.84
CA ALA A 389 -30.00 19.65 -3.26
C ALA A 389 -31.51 19.83 -3.14
N ALA A 390 -32.00 21.09 -3.19
CA ALA A 390 -33.42 21.42 -3.10
C ALA A 390 -34.16 21.50 -4.45
N SER A 391 -33.43 21.60 -5.56
CA SER A 391 -33.97 21.85 -6.90
C SER A 391 -34.02 20.61 -7.81
N GLY A 392 -33.51 19.47 -7.38
CA GLY A 392 -33.47 18.25 -8.21
C GLY A 392 -32.32 18.23 -9.24
N GLU A 393 -31.44 19.21 -9.19
CA GLU A 393 -30.26 19.34 -10.05
C GLU A 393 -29.18 18.36 -9.66
N THR A 394 -28.24 18.12 -10.58
CA THR A 394 -27.13 17.18 -10.37
C THR A 394 -25.92 17.92 -9.85
N THR A 395 -25.28 17.38 -8.80
CA THR A 395 -23.96 17.77 -8.34
C THR A 395 -22.92 16.91 -9.07
N HIS A 396 -22.01 17.53 -9.82
CA HIS A 396 -20.94 16.85 -10.56
C HIS A 396 -19.70 16.74 -9.66
N LEU A 397 -19.28 15.52 -9.29
CA LEU A 397 -18.26 15.28 -8.27
C LEU A 397 -16.97 14.73 -8.86
N PHE A 398 -15.88 15.48 -8.70
CA PHE A 398 -14.50 15.15 -9.08
C PHE A 398 -13.67 15.00 -7.80
N VAL A 399 -12.95 13.87 -7.64
CA VAL A 399 -12.27 13.58 -6.38
C VAL A 399 -10.83 13.10 -6.61
N ALA A 400 -9.87 13.80 -6.00
CA ALA A 400 -8.50 13.33 -5.79
C ALA A 400 -8.25 13.21 -4.28
N ALA A 401 -8.60 12.06 -3.71
CA ALA A 401 -8.56 11.82 -2.27
C ALA A 401 -8.29 10.34 -1.96
N PRO A 402 -7.86 10.01 -0.72
CA PRO A 402 -7.84 8.63 -0.26
C PRO A 402 -9.23 7.99 -0.35
N ASN A 403 -9.31 6.71 -0.71
CA ASN A 403 -10.59 5.99 -0.82
C ASN A 403 -11.41 6.04 0.49
N ALA A 404 -10.75 6.12 1.65
CA ALA A 404 -11.46 6.31 2.92
C ALA A 404 -12.20 7.65 3.00
N LEU A 405 -11.59 8.76 2.56
CA LEU A 405 -12.30 10.06 2.50
C LEU A 405 -13.42 10.01 1.47
N THR A 406 -13.18 9.41 0.31
CA THR A 406 -14.20 9.24 -0.75
C THR A 406 -15.37 8.39 -0.26
N PHE A 407 -15.11 7.33 0.52
CA PHE A 407 -16.14 6.55 1.19
C PHE A 407 -16.97 7.40 2.16
N TYR A 408 -16.34 8.20 3.02
CA TYR A 408 -17.08 9.07 3.94
C TYR A 408 -17.88 10.15 3.22
N LEU A 409 -17.40 10.68 2.09
CA LEU A 409 -18.22 11.55 1.23
C LEU A 409 -19.47 10.82 0.73
N GLY A 410 -19.32 9.56 0.32
CA GLY A 410 -20.45 8.72 -0.05
C GLY A 410 -21.46 8.53 1.07
N GLN A 411 -21.02 8.41 2.34
CA GLN A 411 -21.94 8.31 3.49
C GLN A 411 -22.84 9.53 3.63
N HIS A 412 -22.41 10.67 3.13
CA HIS A 412 -23.15 11.93 3.15
C HIS A 412 -23.78 12.32 1.80
N GLN A 413 -23.82 11.39 0.82
CA GLN A 413 -24.35 11.62 -0.52
C GLN A 413 -25.76 12.27 -0.49
N LEU A 414 -26.63 11.85 0.42
CA LEU A 414 -27.97 12.40 0.54
C LEU A 414 -28.01 13.91 0.85
N LEU A 415 -26.98 14.47 1.48
CA LEU A 415 -26.87 15.92 1.72
C LEU A 415 -26.48 16.67 0.44
N MET A 416 -25.80 16.01 -0.50
CA MET A 416 -25.38 16.59 -1.76
C MET A 416 -26.39 16.41 -2.89
N GLY A 417 -27.53 15.74 -2.61
CA GLY A 417 -28.60 15.49 -3.58
C GLY A 417 -28.25 14.41 -4.62
N ARG A 418 -28.65 14.64 -5.86
CA ARG A 418 -28.25 13.77 -6.97
C ARG A 418 -26.81 14.05 -7.32
N VAL A 419 -25.95 13.02 -7.30
CA VAL A 419 -24.51 13.15 -7.51
C VAL A 419 -24.09 12.29 -8.72
N CYS A 420 -23.48 12.92 -9.72
CA CYS A 420 -22.77 12.22 -10.79
C CYS A 420 -21.26 12.23 -10.46
N PHE A 421 -20.66 11.07 -10.32
CA PHE A 421 -19.24 10.92 -10.04
C PHE A 421 -18.42 10.83 -11.34
N TYR A 422 -17.17 11.32 -11.31
CA TYR A 422 -16.28 11.33 -12.46
C TYR A 422 -14.96 10.66 -12.14
N GLU A 423 -14.51 9.73 -13.01
CA GLU A 423 -13.19 9.11 -12.96
C GLU A 423 -12.21 9.85 -13.88
N PHE A 424 -10.95 9.97 -13.47
CA PHE A 424 -9.90 10.60 -14.25
C PHE A 424 -9.12 9.57 -15.06
N ASP A 425 -8.82 9.90 -16.32
CA ASP A 425 -8.00 9.10 -17.22
C ASP A 425 -6.51 9.31 -16.94
N PHE A 426 -5.96 8.55 -16.00
CA PHE A 426 -4.55 8.64 -15.61
C PHE A 426 -3.58 8.16 -16.68
N ASP A 427 -3.97 7.18 -17.48
CA ASP A 427 -3.10 6.54 -18.45
C ASP A 427 -3.07 7.30 -19.78
N GLY A 428 -3.99 8.25 -19.95
CA GLY A 428 -4.07 9.13 -21.12
C GLY A 428 -4.63 8.47 -22.39
N ALA A 429 -5.18 7.25 -22.26
CA ALA A 429 -5.76 6.53 -23.40
C ALA A 429 -7.02 7.21 -23.96
N GLN A 430 -7.69 8.01 -23.14
CA GLN A 430 -8.89 8.76 -23.49
C GLN A 430 -8.68 10.30 -23.41
N GLY A 431 -7.44 10.76 -23.59
CA GLY A 431 -7.12 12.20 -23.70
C GLY A 431 -6.80 12.88 -22.38
N ARG A 432 -6.49 12.14 -21.30
CA ARG A 432 -6.20 12.66 -19.95
C ARG A 432 -7.28 13.61 -19.45
N SER A 433 -8.51 13.19 -19.52
CA SER A 433 -9.67 13.97 -19.12
C SER A 433 -10.57 13.15 -18.17
N TYR A 434 -11.72 13.68 -17.81
CA TYR A 434 -12.66 12.98 -16.97
C TYR A 434 -13.70 12.23 -17.79
N LYS A 435 -14.30 11.20 -17.16
CA LYS A 435 -15.42 10.46 -17.70
C LYS A 435 -16.46 10.25 -16.62
N SER A 436 -17.74 10.47 -16.95
CA SER A 436 -18.81 10.17 -16.02
C SER A 436 -18.88 8.68 -15.70
N SER A 437 -19.14 8.36 -14.46
CA SER A 437 -19.25 6.97 -14.02
C SER A 437 -20.64 6.69 -13.45
N LEU A 438 -20.82 6.74 -12.14
CA LEU A 438 -22.07 6.41 -11.48
C LEU A 438 -22.83 7.67 -11.07
N THR A 439 -24.15 7.69 -11.32
CA THR A 439 -25.06 8.71 -10.77
C THR A 439 -25.87 8.10 -9.63
N LEU A 440 -25.87 8.75 -8.47
CA LEU A 440 -26.64 8.34 -7.30
C LEU A 440 -27.67 9.40 -6.91
N PRO A 441 -28.87 8.99 -6.46
CA PRO A 441 -29.36 7.61 -6.44
C PRO A 441 -29.50 7.04 -7.85
N VAL A 442 -29.29 5.73 -7.97
CA VAL A 442 -29.59 5.01 -9.20
C VAL A 442 -31.11 5.05 -9.40
N ALA A 443 -31.54 5.37 -10.64
CA ALA A 443 -32.95 5.51 -11.01
C ALA A 443 -33.68 4.17 -10.97
#